data_35179a21fd37f4c99c45e9f973f1d586
#
_entry.id   35179a21fd37f4c99c45e9f973f1d586
#
_cell.length_a   1.000
_cell.length_b   1.000
_cell.length_c   1.000
_cell.angle_alpha   90.00
_cell.angle_beta   90.00
_cell.angle_gamma   90.00
#
_symmetry.space_group_name_H-M   'P 1'
#
loop_
_entity.id
_entity.type
_entity.pdbx_description
1 polymer ?
#
loop_
_entity_poly.entity_id
_entity_poly.type
_entity_poly.pdbx_seq_one_letter_code
_entity_poly.pdbx_strand_id
1 'polypeptide(L)'
;SMIFMHKFDTDGICQRMTEASVLMGVPTFFHRLLQNQELEQASKNMRLFISGSAPLLAQTHVLWRERTGHAILERYGMTETNMNTSNPYDGERRAGTVGFPLPGVEVIVTNQENGQILPSGEIGVIEVRGPNVFKGYWEMPEKSSKEFRENGFFITGDLGTISEDGYVSIVGRSKDLIISGGYNIYPKEIEVFLDGLDGVLESAVIGIPHPDFGEGVVAVIVPQSRAKLIQEDVMLKLKDQIARFKHPKRIVLIDELPRNAMGKVQKKILRERFARLFLLL
;
A
#
# COMPACT_ATOMS: atom_id res chain seq x y z
N SER A 1 21.28 -13.00 -15.25
CA SER A 1 21.09 -11.91 -16.24
C SER A 1 19.86 -11.10 -15.89
N MET A 2 19.84 -9.82 -16.28
CA MET A 2 18.72 -8.91 -16.05
C MET A 2 18.27 -8.33 -17.38
N ILE A 3 16.95 -8.30 -17.61
CA ILE A 3 16.35 -7.58 -18.74
C ILE A 3 15.91 -6.23 -18.21
N PHE A 4 16.53 -5.16 -18.72
CA PHE A 4 16.22 -3.80 -18.30
C PHE A 4 15.42 -3.09 -19.38
N MET A 5 14.31 -2.44 -18.99
CA MET A 5 13.45 -1.70 -19.90
C MET A 5 13.44 -0.22 -19.50
N HIS A 6 13.51 0.68 -20.48
CA HIS A 6 13.55 2.14 -20.24
C HIS A 6 12.25 2.68 -19.65
N LYS A 7 11.13 2.06 -19.98
CA LYS A 7 9.80 2.44 -19.49
C LYS A 7 8.92 1.21 -19.33
N PHE A 8 7.89 1.36 -18.54
CA PHE A 8 6.85 0.34 -18.41
C PHE A 8 6.05 0.26 -19.72
N ASP A 9 5.96 -0.94 -20.28
CA ASP A 9 5.23 -1.27 -21.49
C ASP A 9 4.70 -2.69 -21.36
N THR A 10 3.37 -2.86 -21.34
CA THR A 10 2.71 -4.15 -21.12
C THR A 10 3.03 -5.16 -22.20
N ASP A 11 3.03 -4.75 -23.46
CA ASP A 11 3.28 -5.64 -24.59
C ASP A 11 4.75 -6.07 -24.61
N GLY A 12 5.66 -5.11 -24.43
CA GLY A 12 7.08 -5.40 -24.32
C GLY A 12 7.42 -6.30 -23.14
N ILE A 13 6.76 -6.18 -22.00
CA ILE A 13 6.94 -7.07 -20.85
C ILE A 13 6.45 -8.48 -21.17
N CYS A 14 5.24 -8.64 -21.73
CA CYS A 14 4.72 -9.95 -22.13
C CYS A 14 5.64 -10.66 -23.13
N GLN A 15 6.17 -9.96 -24.12
CA GLN A 15 7.14 -10.51 -25.04
C GLN A 15 8.42 -11.01 -24.35
N ARG A 16 8.95 -10.22 -23.38
CA ARG A 16 10.18 -10.55 -22.64
C ARG A 16 10.01 -11.62 -21.57
N MET A 17 8.79 -11.91 -21.12
CA MET A 17 8.53 -13.01 -20.18
C MET A 17 8.98 -14.37 -20.73
N THR A 18 8.99 -14.55 -22.05
CA THR A 18 9.49 -15.78 -22.68
C THR A 18 10.99 -16.01 -22.49
N GLU A 19 11.74 -14.95 -22.24
CA GLU A 19 13.20 -14.95 -22.01
C GLU A 19 13.55 -14.85 -20.51
N ALA A 20 12.56 -14.70 -19.64
CA ALA A 20 12.74 -14.45 -18.21
C ALA A 20 12.13 -15.57 -17.37
N SER A 21 12.59 -15.71 -16.14
CA SER A 21 12.01 -16.63 -15.14
C SER A 21 11.38 -15.88 -13.95
N VAL A 22 11.71 -14.61 -13.78
CA VAL A 22 11.23 -13.79 -12.66
C VAL A 22 10.81 -12.42 -13.17
N LEU A 23 9.64 -11.96 -12.78
CA LEU A 23 9.20 -10.57 -12.92
C LEU A 23 9.11 -9.93 -11.53
N MET A 24 9.86 -8.84 -11.33
CA MET A 24 9.78 -8.03 -10.13
C MET A 24 9.22 -6.66 -10.51
N GLY A 25 8.15 -6.25 -9.84
CA GLY A 25 7.48 -4.99 -10.14
C GLY A 25 6.77 -4.37 -8.96
N VAL A 26 6.22 -3.18 -9.18
CA VAL A 26 5.31 -2.51 -8.25
C VAL A 26 3.86 -2.92 -8.53
N PRO A 27 2.93 -2.78 -7.58
CA PRO A 27 1.53 -3.21 -7.74
C PRO A 27 0.84 -2.72 -9.02
N THR A 28 1.09 -1.48 -9.42
CA THR A 28 0.51 -0.91 -10.64
C THR A 28 0.93 -1.64 -11.92
N PHE A 29 2.09 -2.30 -11.93
CA PHE A 29 2.53 -3.11 -13.07
C PHE A 29 1.64 -4.34 -13.22
N PHE A 30 1.38 -5.04 -12.12
CA PHE A 30 0.50 -6.21 -12.11
C PHE A 30 -0.92 -5.86 -12.51
N HIS A 31 -1.47 -4.75 -11.96
CA HIS A 31 -2.79 -4.27 -12.34
C HIS A 31 -2.91 -3.98 -13.85
N ARG A 32 -1.92 -3.28 -14.44
CA ARG A 32 -1.91 -2.98 -15.87
C ARG A 32 -1.69 -4.21 -16.75
N LEU A 33 -0.81 -5.13 -16.34
CA LEU A 33 -0.58 -6.39 -17.06
C LEU A 33 -1.83 -7.27 -17.09
N LEU A 34 -2.70 -7.22 -16.09
CA LEU A 34 -3.99 -7.90 -16.11
C LEU A 34 -4.90 -7.45 -17.28
N GLN A 35 -4.67 -6.31 -17.89
CA GLN A 35 -5.43 -5.86 -19.06
C GLN A 35 -4.86 -6.42 -20.39
N ASN A 36 -3.66 -6.98 -20.38
CA ASN A 36 -3.01 -7.49 -21.58
C ASN A 36 -3.51 -8.89 -21.93
N GLN A 37 -3.98 -9.08 -23.16
CA GLN A 37 -4.57 -10.35 -23.61
C GLN A 37 -3.57 -11.51 -23.69
N GLU A 38 -2.28 -11.21 -23.90
CA GLU A 38 -1.22 -12.21 -24.03
C GLU A 38 -0.66 -12.67 -22.68
N LEU A 39 -1.06 -12.06 -21.56
CA LEU A 39 -0.50 -12.32 -20.24
C LEU A 39 -0.50 -13.81 -19.86
N GLU A 40 -1.62 -14.48 -20.08
CA GLU A 40 -1.77 -15.91 -19.74
C GLU A 40 -0.73 -16.76 -20.47
N GLN A 41 -0.57 -16.56 -21.77
CA GLN A 41 0.40 -17.30 -22.57
C GLN A 41 1.85 -16.92 -22.20
N ALA A 42 2.11 -15.63 -22.00
CA ALA A 42 3.44 -15.12 -21.69
C ALA A 42 3.94 -15.60 -20.32
N SER A 43 3.04 -15.78 -19.36
CA SER A 43 3.38 -16.16 -17.97
C SER A 43 3.63 -17.65 -17.76
N LYS A 44 3.30 -18.53 -18.70
CA LYS A 44 3.32 -20.00 -18.54
C LYS A 44 4.66 -20.57 -18.06
N ASN A 45 5.77 -20.02 -18.53
CA ASN A 45 7.11 -20.50 -18.20
C ASN A 45 7.79 -19.67 -17.09
N MET A 46 7.08 -18.71 -16.55
CA MET A 46 7.60 -17.90 -15.45
C MET A 46 7.65 -18.73 -14.16
N ARG A 47 8.69 -18.53 -13.39
CA ARG A 47 8.88 -19.19 -12.09
C ARG A 47 8.30 -18.37 -10.95
N LEU A 48 8.41 -17.04 -11.03
CA LEU A 48 8.12 -16.18 -9.89
C LEU A 48 7.71 -14.76 -10.31
N PHE A 49 6.69 -14.24 -9.63
CA PHE A 49 6.25 -12.86 -9.69
C PHE A 49 6.40 -12.24 -8.30
N ILE A 50 7.11 -11.11 -8.20
CA ILE A 50 7.40 -10.43 -6.94
C ILE A 50 6.84 -9.02 -6.97
N SER A 51 6.02 -8.66 -5.97
CA SER A 51 5.51 -7.31 -5.77
C SER A 51 6.09 -6.69 -4.50
N GLY A 52 6.36 -5.38 -4.55
CA GLY A 52 6.82 -4.64 -3.39
C GLY A 52 6.78 -3.13 -3.62
N SER A 53 7.30 -2.37 -2.66
CA SER A 53 7.36 -0.89 -2.64
C SER A 53 6.03 -0.17 -2.42
N ALA A 54 4.89 -0.86 -2.54
CA ALA A 54 3.56 -0.38 -2.19
C ALA A 54 2.66 -1.60 -1.90
N PRO A 55 1.54 -1.44 -1.18
CA PRO A 55 0.58 -2.53 -0.96
C PRO A 55 -0.09 -2.96 -2.27
N LEU A 56 -0.12 -4.26 -2.52
CA LEU A 56 -0.87 -4.86 -3.63
C LEU A 56 -2.32 -5.05 -3.18
N LEU A 57 -3.28 -4.74 -4.04
CA LEU A 57 -4.69 -5.03 -3.78
C LEU A 57 -4.91 -6.55 -3.76
N ALA A 58 -5.61 -7.03 -2.72
CA ALA A 58 -5.94 -8.46 -2.60
C ALA A 58 -6.68 -8.96 -3.85
N GLN A 59 -7.59 -8.16 -4.41
CA GLN A 59 -8.28 -8.47 -5.66
C GLN A 59 -7.31 -8.62 -6.84
N THR A 60 -6.31 -7.76 -6.98
CA THR A 60 -5.29 -7.88 -8.03
C THR A 60 -4.50 -9.19 -7.88
N HIS A 61 -4.15 -9.57 -6.64
CA HIS A 61 -3.48 -10.85 -6.36
C HIS A 61 -4.35 -12.05 -6.77
N VAL A 62 -5.65 -12.03 -6.41
CA VAL A 62 -6.60 -13.11 -6.75
C VAL A 62 -6.76 -13.22 -8.27
N LEU A 63 -7.07 -12.11 -8.96
CA LEU A 63 -7.23 -12.08 -10.41
C LEU A 63 -5.96 -12.50 -11.16
N TRP A 64 -4.79 -12.13 -10.64
CA TRP A 64 -3.51 -12.57 -11.18
C TRP A 64 -3.36 -14.08 -11.10
N ARG A 65 -3.66 -14.67 -9.95
CA ARG A 65 -3.60 -16.12 -9.75
C ARG A 65 -4.61 -16.87 -10.62
N GLU A 66 -5.83 -16.37 -10.74
CA GLU A 66 -6.86 -16.96 -11.60
C GLU A 66 -6.44 -16.97 -13.06
N ARG A 67 -5.85 -15.87 -13.52
CA ARG A 67 -5.48 -15.70 -14.93
C ARG A 67 -4.17 -16.37 -15.32
N THR A 68 -3.19 -16.39 -14.44
CA THR A 68 -1.83 -16.87 -14.77
C THR A 68 -1.47 -18.21 -14.14
N GLY A 69 -2.25 -18.66 -13.15
CA GLY A 69 -1.91 -19.81 -12.31
C GLY A 69 -0.85 -19.53 -11.23
N HIS A 70 -0.29 -18.31 -11.18
CA HIS A 70 0.79 -17.93 -10.25
C HIS A 70 0.28 -17.01 -9.14
N ALA A 71 0.57 -17.34 -7.90
CA ALA A 71 0.40 -16.39 -6.79
C ALA A 71 1.59 -15.40 -6.76
N ILE A 72 1.31 -14.11 -6.60
CA ILE A 72 2.34 -13.08 -6.48
C ILE A 72 3.01 -13.22 -5.10
N LEU A 73 4.34 -13.16 -5.04
CA LEU A 73 5.08 -13.06 -3.81
C LEU A 73 5.19 -11.59 -3.41
N GLU A 74 4.38 -11.18 -2.44
CA GLU A 74 4.50 -9.85 -1.84
C GLU A 74 5.57 -9.82 -0.78
N ARG A 75 6.32 -8.73 -0.70
CA ARG A 75 7.37 -8.47 0.27
C ARG A 75 7.35 -7.03 0.74
N TYR A 76 7.84 -6.81 1.95
CA TYR A 76 7.93 -5.50 2.57
C TYR A 76 9.35 -5.17 3.01
N GLY A 77 9.72 -3.94 2.77
CA GLY A 77 10.97 -3.35 3.19
C GLY A 77 11.03 -1.87 2.82
N MET A 78 12.06 -1.22 3.28
CA MET A 78 12.32 0.19 3.06
C MET A 78 13.83 0.44 2.99
N THR A 79 14.24 1.63 2.59
CA THR A 79 15.67 1.97 2.47
C THR A 79 16.43 1.75 3.78
N GLU A 80 15.80 2.08 4.89
CA GLU A 80 16.37 2.01 6.23
C GLU A 80 16.56 0.57 6.74
N THR A 81 15.80 -0.38 6.20
CA THR A 81 15.79 -1.75 6.70
C THR A 81 15.99 -2.80 5.61
N ASN A 82 16.22 -2.40 4.35
CA ASN A 82 16.25 -3.31 3.23
C ASN A 82 14.98 -4.18 3.17
N MET A 83 15.06 -5.52 3.32
CA MET A 83 13.89 -6.41 3.35
C MET A 83 13.61 -6.88 4.77
N ASN A 84 12.36 -6.68 5.20
CA ASN A 84 11.86 -7.08 6.50
C ASN A 84 11.11 -8.40 6.44
N THR A 85 10.14 -8.48 5.52
CA THR A 85 9.25 -9.64 5.40
C THR A 85 9.08 -10.06 3.95
N SER A 86 8.69 -11.32 3.76
CA SER A 86 8.32 -11.89 2.47
C SER A 86 7.25 -12.96 2.65
N ASN A 87 6.29 -13.02 1.73
CA ASN A 87 5.52 -14.24 1.55
C ASN A 87 6.46 -15.40 1.20
N PRO A 88 6.13 -16.64 1.57
CA PRO A 88 7.02 -17.78 1.37
C PRO A 88 7.26 -18.06 -0.12
N TYR A 89 8.48 -18.49 -0.43
CA TYR A 89 8.81 -18.99 -1.76
C TYR A 89 8.05 -20.28 -2.03
N ASP A 90 8.13 -21.22 -1.09
CA ASP A 90 7.36 -22.46 -1.08
C ASP A 90 6.30 -22.37 0.03
N GLY A 91 5.02 -22.51 -0.33
CA GLY A 91 3.91 -22.40 0.60
C GLY A 91 2.83 -21.41 0.19
N GLU A 92 1.97 -21.04 1.12
CA GLU A 92 0.87 -20.13 0.87
C GLU A 92 1.35 -18.69 0.76
N ARG A 93 1.09 -18.05 -0.38
CA ARG A 93 1.25 -16.61 -0.58
C ARG A 93 -0.12 -15.99 -0.39
N ARG A 94 -0.32 -15.40 0.78
CA ARG A 94 -1.63 -14.88 1.21
C ARG A 94 -1.83 -13.47 0.70
N ALA A 95 -2.91 -13.27 -0.07
CA ALA A 95 -3.29 -11.95 -0.58
C ALA A 95 -3.52 -10.94 0.57
N GLY A 96 -3.06 -9.69 0.40
CA GLY A 96 -3.19 -8.62 1.39
C GLY A 96 -2.20 -8.72 2.55
N THR A 97 -1.23 -9.64 2.49
CA THR A 97 -0.14 -9.75 3.47
C THR A 97 1.22 -9.59 2.81
N VAL A 98 2.19 -9.21 3.60
CA VAL A 98 3.60 -9.16 3.18
C VAL A 98 4.42 -10.33 3.73
N GLY A 99 3.72 -11.38 4.18
CA GLY A 99 4.33 -12.64 4.64
C GLY A 99 4.93 -12.57 6.03
N PHE A 100 6.02 -13.31 6.23
CA PHE A 100 6.70 -13.49 7.51
C PHE A 100 8.01 -12.70 7.57
N PRO A 101 8.50 -12.37 8.79
CA PRO A 101 9.85 -11.85 8.96
C PRO A 101 10.89 -12.76 8.30
N LEU A 102 11.88 -12.16 7.65
CA LEU A 102 13.00 -12.90 7.07
C LEU A 102 13.91 -13.48 8.18
N PRO A 103 14.68 -14.53 7.90
CA PRO A 103 15.61 -15.10 8.87
C PRO A 103 16.52 -14.03 9.52
N GLY A 104 16.53 -13.99 10.84
CA GLY A 104 17.31 -13.02 11.62
C GLY A 104 16.68 -11.63 11.73
N VAL A 105 15.48 -11.43 11.18
CA VAL A 105 14.70 -10.20 11.33
C VAL A 105 13.57 -10.44 12.32
N GLU A 106 13.45 -9.53 13.29
CA GLU A 106 12.35 -9.49 14.24
C GLU A 106 11.40 -8.36 13.84
N VAL A 107 10.11 -8.65 13.81
CA VAL A 107 9.06 -7.66 13.54
C VAL A 107 8.04 -7.74 14.68
N ILE A 108 7.74 -6.59 15.26
CA ILE A 108 6.70 -6.45 16.29
C ILE A 108 5.74 -5.34 15.89
N VAL A 109 4.54 -5.38 16.47
CA VAL A 109 3.55 -4.32 16.34
C VAL A 109 3.34 -3.71 17.72
N THR A 110 3.47 -2.39 17.83
CA THR A 110 3.41 -1.68 19.10
C THR A 110 2.34 -0.60 19.11
N ASN A 111 1.85 -0.30 20.29
CA ASN A 111 1.01 0.87 20.51
C ASN A 111 1.81 2.15 20.27
N GLN A 112 1.26 3.06 19.48
CA GLN A 112 1.95 4.28 19.05
C GLN A 112 2.31 5.22 20.23
N GLU A 113 1.50 5.24 21.31
CA GLU A 113 1.65 6.19 22.41
C GLU A 113 2.66 5.69 23.45
N ASN A 114 2.57 4.42 23.83
CA ASN A 114 3.34 3.86 24.96
C ASN A 114 4.40 2.82 24.54
N GLY A 115 4.44 2.42 23.26
CA GLY A 115 5.42 1.45 22.75
C GLY A 115 5.22 0.00 23.23
N GLN A 116 4.10 -0.33 23.90
CA GLN A 116 3.81 -1.68 24.34
C GLN A 116 3.47 -2.57 23.13
N ILE A 117 3.97 -3.80 23.15
CA ILE A 117 3.65 -4.80 22.13
C ILE A 117 2.16 -5.11 22.17
N LEU A 118 1.52 -5.06 21.03
CA LEU A 118 0.10 -5.34 20.87
C LEU A 118 -0.16 -6.83 20.61
N PRO A 119 -1.33 -7.35 21.04
CA PRO A 119 -1.79 -8.68 20.69
C PRO A 119 -1.91 -8.87 19.17
N SER A 120 -1.91 -10.15 18.75
CA SER A 120 -2.13 -10.50 17.33
C SER A 120 -3.46 -9.95 16.82
N GLY A 121 -3.44 -9.42 15.59
CA GLY A 121 -4.60 -8.83 14.94
C GLY A 121 -4.85 -7.37 15.25
N GLU A 122 -4.26 -6.80 16.31
CA GLU A 122 -4.40 -5.37 16.61
C GLU A 122 -3.50 -4.51 15.70
N ILE A 123 -4.02 -3.34 15.33
CA ILE A 123 -3.30 -2.38 14.49
C ILE A 123 -2.40 -1.50 15.35
N GLY A 124 -1.12 -1.47 15.00
CA GLY A 124 -0.15 -0.59 15.64
C GLY A 124 1.03 -0.26 14.73
N VAL A 125 2.04 0.36 15.31
CA VAL A 125 3.27 0.71 14.59
C VAL A 125 4.14 -0.52 14.40
N ILE A 126 4.58 -0.76 13.18
CA ILE A 126 5.53 -1.81 12.87
C ILE A 126 6.92 -1.36 13.31
N GLU A 127 7.57 -2.15 14.14
CA GLU A 127 8.96 -1.95 14.54
C GLU A 127 9.79 -3.18 14.12
N VAL A 128 11.02 -2.93 13.69
CA VAL A 128 11.89 -3.94 13.11
C VAL A 128 13.26 -3.94 13.79
N ARG A 129 13.79 -5.13 14.09
CA ARG A 129 15.15 -5.32 14.57
C ARG A 129 15.82 -6.45 13.79
N GLY A 130 17.09 -6.26 13.41
CA GLY A 130 17.85 -7.28 12.69
C GLY A 130 19.10 -6.72 12.01
N PRO A 131 19.93 -7.60 11.45
CA PRO A 131 21.17 -7.19 10.77
C PRO A 131 20.92 -6.40 9.48
N ASN A 132 19.69 -6.41 8.96
CA ASN A 132 19.24 -5.67 7.80
C ASN A 132 18.96 -4.20 8.10
N VAL A 133 18.81 -3.83 9.38
CA VAL A 133 18.48 -2.46 9.79
C VAL A 133 19.72 -1.57 9.72
N PHE A 134 19.61 -0.39 9.13
CA PHE A 134 20.68 0.59 9.05
C PHE A 134 21.10 1.09 10.45
N LYS A 135 22.28 1.72 10.54
CA LYS A 135 22.80 2.24 11.81
C LYS A 135 22.26 3.62 12.18
N GLY A 136 21.62 4.30 11.25
CA GLY A 136 21.10 5.64 11.43
C GLY A 136 21.24 6.51 10.19
N TYR A 137 20.67 7.69 10.24
CA TYR A 137 20.73 8.68 9.16
C TYR A 137 22.07 9.42 9.20
N TRP A 138 22.67 9.59 8.02
CA TRP A 138 23.93 10.30 7.86
C TRP A 138 23.84 11.73 8.41
N GLU A 139 24.77 12.11 9.28
CA GLU A 139 24.84 13.43 9.93
C GLU A 139 23.53 13.90 10.63
N MET A 140 22.65 12.96 11.01
CA MET A 140 21.38 13.26 11.68
C MET A 140 21.20 12.42 12.96
N PRO A 141 22.08 12.57 13.97
CA PRO A 141 22.05 11.72 15.18
C PRO A 141 20.77 11.90 15.99
N GLU A 142 20.26 13.13 16.11
CA GLU A 142 19.02 13.39 16.83
C GLU A 142 17.78 12.77 16.19
N LYS A 143 17.75 12.74 14.85
CA LYS A 143 16.67 12.06 14.13
C LYS A 143 16.80 10.55 14.31
N SER A 144 18.01 10.02 14.17
CA SER A 144 18.27 8.60 14.36
C SER A 144 17.86 8.13 15.76
N SER A 145 18.23 8.85 16.81
CA SER A 145 17.90 8.47 18.18
C SER A 145 16.39 8.45 18.46
N LYS A 146 15.59 9.28 17.76
CA LYS A 146 14.13 9.30 17.90
C LYS A 146 13.43 8.15 17.19
N GLU A 147 14.08 7.54 16.20
CA GLU A 147 13.51 6.45 15.41
C GLU A 147 13.98 5.06 15.85
N PHE A 148 14.84 4.99 16.89
CA PHE A 148 15.21 3.73 17.52
C PHE A 148 14.74 3.65 18.96
N ARG A 149 14.26 2.47 19.36
CA ARG A 149 14.00 2.14 20.74
C ARG A 149 15.30 1.79 21.47
N GLU A 150 15.34 1.90 22.79
CA GLU A 150 16.48 1.48 23.61
C GLU A 150 16.85 0.01 23.42
N ASN A 151 15.87 -0.85 23.15
CA ASN A 151 16.06 -2.27 22.88
C ASN A 151 16.47 -2.57 21.42
N GLY A 152 16.80 -1.55 20.63
CA GLY A 152 17.33 -1.66 19.26
C GLY A 152 16.30 -1.84 18.16
N PHE A 153 15.00 -1.78 18.45
CA PHE A 153 13.98 -1.78 17.40
C PHE A 153 13.93 -0.42 16.70
N PHE A 154 13.87 -0.45 15.37
CA PHE A 154 13.65 0.71 14.51
C PHE A 154 12.16 0.91 14.27
N ILE A 155 11.68 2.13 14.48
CA ILE A 155 10.29 2.55 14.31
C ILE A 155 10.07 2.90 12.84
N THR A 156 9.40 2.04 12.08
CA THR A 156 9.29 2.21 10.62
C THR A 156 8.35 3.35 10.19
N GLY A 157 7.46 3.77 11.08
CA GLY A 157 6.37 4.69 10.77
C GLY A 157 5.28 4.06 9.88
N ASP A 158 5.36 2.77 9.59
CA ASP A 158 4.29 2.00 8.96
C ASP A 158 3.36 1.41 10.03
N LEU A 159 2.08 1.37 9.73
CA LEU A 159 1.05 0.74 10.56
C LEU A 159 0.70 -0.62 9.97
N GLY A 160 0.52 -1.60 10.84
CA GLY A 160 0.17 -2.94 10.41
C GLY A 160 -0.32 -3.82 11.54
N THR A 161 -0.55 -5.09 11.21
CA THR A 161 -0.95 -6.15 12.13
C THR A 161 -0.10 -7.38 11.91
N ILE A 162 -0.03 -8.24 12.93
CA ILE A 162 0.51 -9.60 12.80
C ILE A 162 -0.63 -10.55 13.19
N SER A 163 -1.00 -11.48 12.29
CA SER A 163 -2.02 -12.50 12.56
C SER A 163 -1.51 -13.53 13.57
N GLU A 164 -2.42 -14.34 14.15
CA GLU A 164 -2.07 -15.41 15.09
C GLU A 164 -1.07 -16.41 14.49
N ASP A 165 -1.16 -16.67 13.20
CA ASP A 165 -0.26 -17.55 12.45
C ASP A 165 0.97 -16.83 11.88
N GLY A 166 1.20 -15.55 12.26
CA GLY A 166 2.44 -14.81 12.03
C GLY A 166 2.53 -14.02 10.72
N TYR A 167 1.49 -14.00 9.88
CA TYR A 167 1.50 -13.13 8.68
C TYR A 167 1.42 -11.65 9.05
N VAL A 168 2.29 -10.86 8.47
CA VAL A 168 2.31 -9.39 8.59
C VAL A 168 1.46 -8.76 7.50
N SER A 169 0.60 -7.82 7.87
CA SER A 169 -0.20 -7.00 6.95
C SER A 169 0.09 -5.52 7.17
N ILE A 170 0.25 -4.78 6.07
CA ILE A 170 0.47 -3.32 6.11
C ILE A 170 -0.87 -2.62 5.95
N VAL A 171 -1.23 -1.78 6.92
CA VAL A 171 -2.49 -1.02 6.93
C VAL A 171 -2.29 0.40 6.39
N GLY A 172 -1.10 0.98 6.56
CA GLY A 172 -0.81 2.33 6.09
C GLY A 172 0.42 2.96 6.70
N ARG A 173 0.46 4.28 6.67
CA ARG A 173 1.50 5.10 7.31
C ARG A 173 0.91 5.85 8.50
N SER A 174 1.64 5.94 9.62
CA SER A 174 1.24 6.72 10.80
C SER A 174 0.95 8.18 10.44
N LYS A 175 1.81 8.78 9.61
CA LYS A 175 1.65 10.18 9.13
C LYS A 175 0.47 10.42 8.19
N ASP A 176 -0.11 9.36 7.65
CA ASP A 176 -1.27 9.44 6.76
C ASP A 176 -2.57 9.03 7.47
N LEU A 177 -2.49 8.60 8.74
CA LEU A 177 -3.65 8.34 9.59
C LEU A 177 -4.50 9.61 9.67
N ILE A 178 -5.81 9.47 9.46
CA ILE A 178 -6.78 10.55 9.54
C ILE A 178 -7.47 10.46 10.90
N ILE A 179 -7.46 11.56 11.66
CA ILE A 179 -8.18 11.64 12.92
C ILE A 179 -9.42 12.51 12.70
N SER A 180 -10.57 11.87 12.53
CA SER A 180 -11.83 12.53 12.23
C SER A 180 -12.87 12.24 13.31
N GLY A 181 -13.31 13.29 14.01
CA GLY A 181 -14.29 13.16 15.09
C GLY A 181 -13.84 12.23 16.22
N GLY A 182 -12.54 12.17 16.50
CA GLY A 182 -11.94 11.29 17.51
C GLY A 182 -11.70 9.84 17.06
N TYR A 183 -12.02 9.50 15.82
CA TYR A 183 -11.77 8.15 15.26
C TYR A 183 -10.52 8.11 14.41
N ASN A 184 -9.74 7.05 14.58
CA ASN A 184 -8.61 6.72 13.71
C ASN A 184 -9.13 6.10 12.42
N ILE A 185 -8.89 6.74 11.29
CA ILE A 185 -9.32 6.29 9.97
C ILE A 185 -8.07 6.00 9.14
N TYR A 186 -7.96 4.77 8.68
CA TYR A 186 -6.84 4.31 7.86
C TYR A 186 -7.17 4.52 6.39
N PRO A 187 -6.49 5.44 5.68
CA PRO A 187 -6.80 5.76 4.29
C PRO A 187 -6.83 4.55 3.37
N LYS A 188 -5.92 3.60 3.58
CA LYS A 188 -5.80 2.41 2.73
C LYS A 188 -7.03 1.52 2.74
N GLU A 189 -7.73 1.45 3.85
CA GLU A 189 -8.97 0.68 3.97
C GLU A 189 -10.05 1.21 3.02
N ILE A 190 -10.16 2.55 2.92
CA ILE A 190 -11.12 3.21 2.02
C ILE A 190 -10.64 3.11 0.57
N GLU A 191 -9.33 3.30 0.32
CA GLU A 191 -8.73 3.20 -1.01
C GLU A 191 -8.93 1.81 -1.62
N VAL A 192 -8.74 0.73 -0.85
CA VAL A 192 -8.99 -0.65 -1.32
C VAL A 192 -10.42 -0.81 -1.84
N PHE A 193 -11.37 -0.18 -1.15
CA PHE A 193 -12.77 -0.19 -1.53
C PHE A 193 -13.02 0.58 -2.82
N LEU A 194 -12.51 1.82 -2.86
CA LEU A 194 -12.66 2.71 -4.01
C LEU A 194 -12.01 2.14 -5.27
N ASP A 195 -10.79 1.60 -5.12
CA ASP A 195 -10.03 1.00 -6.22
C ASP A 195 -10.70 -0.27 -6.80
N GLY A 196 -11.59 -0.91 -6.01
CA GLY A 196 -12.40 -2.05 -6.44
C GLY A 196 -13.69 -1.67 -7.18
N LEU A 197 -14.06 -0.39 -7.24
CA LEU A 197 -15.27 0.05 -7.91
C LEU A 197 -15.09 0.15 -9.43
N ASP A 198 -16.09 -0.31 -10.18
CA ASP A 198 -16.12 -0.12 -11.63
C ASP A 198 -16.05 1.36 -11.98
N GLY A 199 -15.16 1.69 -12.92
CA GLY A 199 -14.92 3.04 -13.38
C GLY A 199 -13.86 3.82 -12.59
N VAL A 200 -13.32 3.28 -11.50
CA VAL A 200 -12.18 3.85 -10.77
C VAL A 200 -10.89 3.24 -11.31
N LEU A 201 -9.95 4.08 -11.71
CA LEU A 201 -8.60 3.65 -12.10
C LEU A 201 -7.71 3.49 -10.86
N GLU A 202 -7.73 4.49 -10.01
CA GLU A 202 -6.99 4.55 -8.76
C GLU A 202 -7.56 5.62 -7.83
N SER A 203 -7.26 5.53 -6.53
CA SER A 203 -7.70 6.51 -5.55
C SER A 203 -6.60 6.85 -4.54
N ALA A 204 -6.76 7.99 -3.87
CA ALA A 204 -5.99 8.37 -2.69
C ALA A 204 -6.93 9.02 -1.68
N VAL A 205 -6.87 8.57 -0.44
CA VAL A 205 -7.67 9.13 0.66
C VAL A 205 -6.77 9.94 1.57
N ILE A 206 -7.21 11.16 1.88
CA ILE A 206 -6.46 12.13 2.69
C ILE A 206 -7.34 12.76 3.76
N GLY A 207 -6.74 13.16 4.87
CA GLY A 207 -7.34 14.04 5.87
C GLY A 207 -7.06 15.50 5.52
N ILE A 208 -8.10 16.33 5.59
CA ILE A 208 -8.03 17.77 5.38
C ILE A 208 -8.65 18.46 6.60
N PRO A 209 -8.09 19.58 7.09
CA PRO A 209 -8.67 20.33 8.22
C PRO A 209 -10.18 20.58 8.05
N HIS A 210 -10.95 20.23 9.07
CA HIS A 210 -12.41 20.37 9.10
C HIS A 210 -12.84 21.02 10.41
N PRO A 211 -13.74 22.04 10.40
CA PRO A 211 -14.11 22.78 11.58
C PRO A 211 -14.71 21.91 12.69
N ASP A 212 -15.54 20.91 12.35
CA ASP A 212 -16.26 20.12 13.36
C ASP A 212 -15.54 18.81 13.73
N PHE A 213 -14.70 18.26 12.84
CA PHE A 213 -14.15 16.92 13.00
C PHE A 213 -12.62 16.89 13.22
N GLY A 214 -11.96 18.05 13.27
CA GLY A 214 -10.51 18.15 13.23
C GLY A 214 -10.00 17.88 11.82
N GLU A 215 -10.18 16.67 11.31
CA GLU A 215 -9.95 16.33 9.90
C GLU A 215 -11.22 15.78 9.24
N GLY A 216 -11.46 16.18 8.00
CA GLY A 216 -12.48 15.60 7.12
C GLY A 216 -11.82 14.63 6.14
N VAL A 217 -12.41 13.46 5.98
CA VAL A 217 -11.96 12.46 5.01
C VAL A 217 -12.29 12.94 3.59
N VAL A 218 -11.30 12.99 2.71
CA VAL A 218 -11.46 13.32 1.30
C VAL A 218 -10.94 12.17 0.45
N ALA A 219 -11.79 11.66 -0.44
CA ALA A 219 -11.39 10.69 -1.46
C ALA A 219 -11.04 11.43 -2.75
N VAL A 220 -9.82 11.28 -3.22
CA VAL A 220 -9.35 11.79 -4.51
C VAL A 220 -9.30 10.61 -5.48
N ILE A 221 -10.05 10.66 -6.55
CA ILE A 221 -10.27 9.52 -7.46
C ILE A 221 -9.85 9.91 -8.88
N VAL A 222 -9.13 9.02 -9.53
CA VAL A 222 -8.85 9.06 -10.97
C VAL A 222 -9.83 8.10 -11.65
N PRO A 223 -10.74 8.58 -12.51
CA PRO A 223 -11.64 7.70 -13.24
C PRO A 223 -10.91 6.94 -14.36
N GLN A 224 -11.42 5.76 -14.70
CA GLN A 224 -11.00 5.05 -15.92
C GLN A 224 -11.39 5.87 -17.16
N SER A 225 -10.60 5.76 -18.23
CA SER A 225 -10.90 6.41 -19.52
C SER A 225 -12.32 6.04 -19.96
N ARG A 226 -13.14 7.06 -20.26
CA ARG A 226 -14.55 6.96 -20.69
C ARG A 226 -15.57 6.60 -19.61
N ALA A 227 -15.16 6.36 -18.35
CA ALA A 227 -16.11 6.15 -17.27
C ALA A 227 -16.74 7.48 -16.85
N LYS A 228 -18.06 7.54 -16.82
CA LYS A 228 -18.82 8.64 -16.17
C LYS A 228 -18.98 8.26 -14.70
N LEU A 229 -18.01 8.59 -13.89
CA LEU A 229 -18.08 8.37 -12.45
C LEU A 229 -18.88 9.50 -11.82
N ILE A 230 -19.99 9.17 -11.17
CA ILE A 230 -20.84 10.12 -10.45
C ILE A 230 -20.48 9.99 -8.95
N GLN A 231 -20.21 11.11 -8.30
CA GLN A 231 -19.75 11.13 -6.90
C GLN A 231 -20.81 10.54 -5.96
N GLU A 232 -22.07 10.79 -6.22
CA GLU A 232 -23.23 10.28 -5.48
C GLU A 232 -23.29 8.74 -5.53
N ASP A 233 -23.02 8.14 -6.70
CA ASP A 233 -23.01 6.69 -6.87
C ASP A 233 -21.85 6.03 -6.09
N VAL A 234 -20.68 6.67 -6.08
CA VAL A 234 -19.53 6.20 -5.27
C VAL A 234 -19.88 6.24 -3.79
N MET A 235 -20.50 7.35 -3.33
CA MET A 235 -20.93 7.48 -1.94
C MET A 235 -21.97 6.44 -1.56
N LEU A 236 -22.92 6.15 -2.45
CA LEU A 236 -23.95 5.14 -2.23
C LEU A 236 -23.33 3.74 -2.08
N LYS A 237 -22.38 3.39 -2.95
CA LYS A 237 -21.67 2.10 -2.91
C LYS A 237 -20.82 1.94 -1.63
N LEU A 238 -20.24 3.01 -1.10
CA LEU A 238 -19.50 2.98 0.14
C LEU A 238 -20.38 2.79 1.38
N LYS A 239 -21.65 3.23 1.33
CA LYS A 239 -22.52 3.34 2.49
C LYS A 239 -22.74 2.02 3.21
N ASP A 240 -22.83 0.91 2.47
CA ASP A 240 -23.13 -0.41 3.02
C ASP A 240 -21.89 -1.27 3.26
N GLN A 241 -20.70 -0.73 2.95
CA GLN A 241 -19.46 -1.49 2.90
C GLN A 241 -18.45 -1.09 3.96
N ILE A 242 -18.45 0.16 4.37
CA ILE A 242 -17.57 0.66 5.42
C ILE A 242 -18.38 1.43 6.47
N ALA A 243 -17.85 1.48 7.69
CA ALA A 243 -18.49 2.19 8.79
C ALA A 243 -18.69 3.68 8.45
N ARG A 244 -19.84 4.25 8.85
CA ARG A 244 -20.25 5.60 8.51
C ARG A 244 -19.22 6.70 8.85
N PHE A 245 -18.47 6.54 9.94
CA PHE A 245 -17.44 7.51 10.33
C PHE A 245 -16.24 7.54 9.39
N LYS A 246 -16.02 6.46 8.58
CA LYS A 246 -14.98 6.35 7.56
C LYS A 246 -15.39 6.94 6.22
N HIS A 247 -16.67 7.28 6.03
CA HIS A 247 -17.14 7.79 4.75
C HIS A 247 -16.45 9.11 4.40
N PRO A 248 -15.97 9.27 3.16
CA PRO A 248 -15.46 10.55 2.69
C PRO A 248 -16.52 11.65 2.83
N LYS A 249 -16.12 12.79 3.35
CA LYS A 249 -16.97 13.99 3.39
C LYS A 249 -17.05 14.69 2.04
N ARG A 250 -16.03 14.45 1.20
CA ARG A 250 -15.95 14.93 -0.19
C ARG A 250 -15.26 13.87 -1.06
N ILE A 251 -15.72 13.79 -2.30
CA ILE A 251 -15.03 13.09 -3.38
C ILE A 251 -14.57 14.14 -4.37
N VAL A 252 -13.33 14.02 -4.83
CA VAL A 252 -12.73 14.90 -5.84
C VAL A 252 -12.24 14.03 -6.98
N LEU A 253 -12.65 14.35 -8.20
CA LEU A 253 -12.17 13.69 -9.40
C LEU A 253 -11.01 14.50 -9.98
N ILE A 254 -9.94 13.81 -10.35
CA ILE A 254 -8.74 14.39 -10.99
C ILE A 254 -8.26 13.49 -12.13
N ASP A 255 -7.47 14.05 -13.03
CA ASP A 255 -6.95 13.30 -14.18
C ASP A 255 -5.83 12.33 -13.80
N GLU A 256 -4.99 12.70 -12.82
CA GLU A 256 -3.88 11.87 -12.34
C GLU A 256 -3.51 12.17 -10.88
N LEU A 257 -3.03 11.15 -10.14
CA LEU A 257 -2.47 11.33 -8.81
C LEU A 257 -1.02 11.81 -8.90
N PRO A 258 -0.61 12.81 -8.06
CA PRO A 258 0.78 13.25 -8.01
C PRO A 258 1.69 12.13 -7.51
N ARG A 259 2.79 11.88 -8.22
CA ARG A 259 3.75 10.81 -7.91
C ARG A 259 5.17 11.34 -7.86
N ASN A 260 5.99 10.68 -7.05
CA ASN A 260 7.43 10.90 -7.08
C ASN A 260 8.09 10.11 -8.22
N ALA A 261 9.41 10.26 -8.41
CA ALA A 261 10.17 9.56 -9.44
C ALA A 261 10.10 8.03 -9.34
N MET A 262 9.76 7.49 -8.16
CA MET A 262 9.58 6.05 -7.91
C MET A 262 8.13 5.58 -8.16
N GLY A 263 7.24 6.46 -8.65
CA GLY A 263 5.83 6.14 -8.89
C GLY A 263 4.94 6.11 -7.64
N LYS A 264 5.43 6.51 -6.47
CA LYS A 264 4.64 6.55 -5.22
C LYS A 264 3.77 7.80 -5.16
N VAL A 265 2.48 7.63 -4.83
CA VAL A 265 1.54 8.73 -4.65
C VAL A 265 2.00 9.66 -3.52
N GLN A 266 2.02 10.96 -3.81
CA GLN A 266 2.40 12.00 -2.87
C GLN A 266 1.18 12.64 -2.20
N LYS A 267 0.65 12.00 -1.17
CA LYS A 267 -0.52 12.51 -0.42
C LYS A 267 -0.30 13.90 0.18
N LYS A 268 0.95 14.27 0.49
CA LYS A 268 1.29 15.61 0.97
C LYS A 268 0.85 16.67 -0.06
N ILE A 269 1.16 16.48 -1.35
CA ILE A 269 0.76 17.42 -2.42
C ILE A 269 -0.77 17.52 -2.51
N LEU A 270 -1.49 16.40 -2.37
CA LEU A 270 -2.95 16.42 -2.36
C LEU A 270 -3.51 17.18 -1.16
N ARG A 271 -2.95 16.97 0.04
CA ARG A 271 -3.34 17.74 1.24
C ARG A 271 -3.13 19.24 1.06
N GLU A 272 -2.00 19.66 0.51
CA GLU A 272 -1.70 21.07 0.22
C GLU A 272 -2.68 21.64 -0.82
N ARG A 273 -2.93 20.90 -1.91
CA ARG A 273 -3.86 21.31 -2.99
C ARG A 273 -5.29 21.51 -2.49
N PHE A 274 -5.75 20.65 -1.59
CA PHE A 274 -7.14 20.65 -1.10
C PHE A 274 -7.29 21.21 0.32
N ALA A 275 -6.26 21.84 0.88
CA ALA A 275 -6.24 22.31 2.28
C ALA A 275 -7.42 23.21 2.69
N ARG A 276 -8.05 23.90 1.74
CA ARG A 276 -9.16 24.82 1.98
C ARG A 276 -10.54 24.26 1.63
N LEU A 277 -10.64 22.97 1.29
CA LEU A 277 -11.85 22.37 0.75
C LEU A 277 -13.07 22.48 1.69
N PHE A 278 -12.84 22.48 3.01
CA PHE A 278 -13.88 22.63 4.03
C PHE A 278 -13.93 24.01 4.69
N LEU A 279 -13.03 24.93 4.33
CA LEU A 279 -12.99 26.29 4.88
C LEU A 279 -13.79 27.29 4.03
N LEU A 280 -14.27 26.87 2.85
CA LEU A 280 -15.01 27.71 1.91
C LEU A 280 -16.51 27.35 1.90
N LEU A 281 -16.97 26.64 2.91
CA LEU A 281 -18.38 26.33 3.20
C LEU A 281 -18.80 27.13 4.42
#